data_f3f337ad2481f5ed2b1887529a66ed0c
#
_entry.id   f3f337ad2481f5ed2b1887529a66ed0c
#
_cell.length_a   1.000
_cell.length_b   1.000
_cell.length_c   1.000
_cell.angle_alpha   90.00
_cell.angle_beta   90.00
_cell.angle_gamma   90.00
#
_symmetry.space_group_name_H-M   'P 1'
#
loop_
_entity.id
_entity.type
_entity.pdbx_description
1 polymer ?
#
loop_
_entity_poly.entity_id
_entity_poly.type
_entity_poly.pdbx_seq_one_letter_code
_entity_poly.pdbx_strand_id
1 'polypeptide(L)'
;DAEGAAMALLAAGAIGVIVATRATFAAEVAGCQVEIGAAGAMAAAAVVDIAGGTVRQAMHAAAISFQNSMGSVCDLVQGTVEIPCHTRNAAAAAGAFVCADLILGGYGNPIDLDETIDAVYASGKMLPPELRCTSLGGLAVTPSALAMKRIEKNGEIGEIGEN
;
A
#
# COMPACT_ATOMS: atom_id res chain seq x y z
N ASP A 1 5.69 -16.34 19.23
CA ASP A 1 4.73 -16.49 20.34
C ASP A 1 3.71 -15.36 20.30
N ALA A 2 2.70 -15.38 21.19
CA ALA A 2 1.63 -14.39 21.19
C ALA A 2 2.11 -12.98 21.60
N GLU A 3 3.09 -12.89 22.49
CA GLU A 3 3.66 -11.62 22.94
C GLU A 3 4.43 -10.94 21.78
N GLY A 4 5.28 -11.67 21.08
CA GLY A 4 6.00 -11.17 19.92
C GLY A 4 5.04 -10.69 18.81
N ALA A 5 3.96 -11.42 18.56
CA ALA A 5 2.94 -11.01 17.59
C ALA A 5 2.24 -9.71 18.03
N ALA A 6 1.94 -9.55 19.33
CA ALA A 6 1.34 -8.32 19.87
C ALA A 6 2.29 -7.12 19.74
N MET A 7 3.58 -7.30 20.05
CA MET A 7 4.59 -6.24 19.89
C MET A 7 4.75 -5.81 18.43
N ALA A 8 4.82 -6.74 17.50
CA ALA A 8 4.87 -6.44 16.07
C ALA A 8 3.64 -5.67 15.58
N LEU A 9 2.44 -6.04 16.05
CA LEU A 9 1.21 -5.28 15.74
C LEU A 9 1.24 -3.88 16.33
N LEU A 10 1.83 -3.67 17.52
CA LEU A 10 2.02 -2.35 18.10
C LEU A 10 3.02 -1.52 17.28
N ALA A 11 4.12 -2.11 16.83
CA ALA A 11 5.07 -1.44 15.94
C ALA A 11 4.40 -1.01 14.63
N ALA A 12 3.62 -1.90 14.00
CA ALA A 12 2.81 -1.57 12.82
C ALA A 12 1.83 -0.42 13.13
N GLY A 13 1.11 -0.50 14.26
CA GLY A 13 0.16 0.50 14.69
C GLY A 13 0.79 1.88 14.91
N ALA A 14 2.00 1.94 15.47
CA ALA A 14 2.75 3.18 15.64
C ALA A 14 3.02 3.88 14.30
N ILE A 15 3.46 3.13 13.28
CA ILE A 15 3.62 3.66 11.92
C ILE A 15 2.27 4.17 11.38
N GLY A 16 1.18 3.39 11.58
CA GLY A 16 -0.15 3.78 11.16
C GLY A 16 -0.62 5.09 11.78
N VAL A 17 -0.35 5.33 13.07
CA VAL A 17 -0.67 6.61 13.75
C VAL A 17 0.10 7.78 13.13
N ILE A 18 1.38 7.60 12.80
CA ILE A 18 2.18 8.63 12.13
C ILE A 18 1.58 8.97 10.77
N VAL A 19 1.21 7.95 9.98
CA VAL A 19 0.56 8.14 8.67
C VAL A 19 -0.78 8.87 8.82
N ALA A 20 -1.62 8.48 9.79
CA ALA A 20 -2.91 9.11 10.03
C ALA A 20 -2.80 10.59 10.42
N THR A 21 -1.70 10.96 11.09
CA THR A 21 -1.46 12.34 11.54
C THR A 21 -0.89 13.24 10.45
N ARG A 22 -0.04 12.70 9.56
CA ARG A 22 0.68 13.48 8.53
C ARG A 22 0.04 13.40 7.15
N ALA A 23 -0.71 12.34 6.88
CA ALA A 23 -1.28 12.09 5.56
C ALA A 23 -2.74 11.58 5.67
N THR A 24 -3.05 10.50 4.97
CA THR A 24 -4.35 9.83 4.97
C THR A 24 -4.15 8.37 4.56
N PHE A 25 -5.16 7.53 4.79
CA PHE A 25 -5.26 6.19 4.18
C PHE A 25 -6.20 6.16 2.96
N ALA A 26 -6.81 7.29 2.62
CA ALA A 26 -7.81 7.37 1.56
C ALA A 26 -7.17 7.39 0.18
N ALA A 27 -7.26 6.28 -0.55
CA ALA A 27 -6.71 6.16 -1.91
C ALA A 27 -7.42 7.09 -2.91
N GLU A 28 -8.65 7.48 -2.65
CA GLU A 28 -9.41 8.48 -3.43
C GLU A 28 -8.83 9.89 -3.29
N VAL A 29 -8.01 10.14 -2.26
CA VAL A 29 -7.31 11.41 -2.06
C VAL A 29 -5.93 11.39 -2.70
N ALA A 30 -5.17 10.29 -2.54
CA ALA A 30 -3.75 10.26 -2.88
C ALA A 30 -3.28 8.94 -3.53
N GLY A 31 -4.18 8.13 -4.07
CA GLY A 31 -3.83 6.88 -4.73
C GLY A 31 -3.49 5.74 -3.76
N CYS A 32 -3.18 4.58 -4.29
CA CYS A 32 -2.85 3.40 -3.48
C CYS A 32 -1.55 3.53 -2.67
N GLN A 33 -0.71 4.51 -2.96
CA GLN A 33 0.52 4.75 -2.21
C GLN A 33 0.25 5.10 -0.73
N VAL A 34 -0.91 5.70 -0.40
CA VAL A 34 -1.30 5.99 1.00
C VAL A 34 -2.12 4.87 1.63
N GLU A 35 -2.63 3.92 0.87
CA GLU A 35 -3.39 2.76 1.35
C GLU A 35 -2.50 1.52 1.42
N ILE A 36 -2.17 0.94 0.27
CA ILE A 36 -1.31 -0.25 0.16
C ILE A 36 0.12 0.07 0.59
N GLY A 37 0.62 1.27 0.24
CA GLY A 37 1.93 1.74 0.68
C GLY A 37 2.02 1.88 2.19
N ALA A 38 0.98 2.41 2.85
CA ALA A 38 0.91 2.48 4.31
C ALA A 38 0.89 1.08 4.93
N ALA A 39 0.07 0.16 4.39
CA ALA A 39 0.02 -1.21 4.86
C ALA A 39 1.38 -1.91 4.75
N GLY A 40 2.09 -1.75 3.63
CA GLY A 40 3.44 -2.26 3.43
C GLY A 40 4.45 -1.67 4.41
N ALA A 41 4.38 -0.37 4.69
CA ALA A 41 5.25 0.29 5.65
C ALA A 41 5.00 -0.19 7.09
N MET A 42 3.74 -0.33 7.49
CA MET A 42 3.34 -0.90 8.77
C MET A 42 3.86 -2.33 8.91
N ALA A 43 3.72 -3.15 7.87
CA ALA A 43 4.21 -4.52 7.84
C ALA A 43 5.75 -4.58 7.93
N ALA A 44 6.48 -3.70 7.23
CA ALA A 44 7.94 -3.65 7.26
C ALA A 44 8.45 -3.34 8.68
N ALA A 45 7.81 -2.40 9.39
CA ALA A 45 8.15 -2.11 10.78
C ALA A 45 7.90 -3.32 11.71
N ALA A 46 6.76 -4.01 11.52
CA ALA A 46 6.43 -5.22 12.28
C ALA A 46 7.45 -6.34 12.06
N VAL A 47 7.89 -6.55 10.82
CA VAL A 47 8.90 -7.58 10.50
C VAL A 47 10.24 -7.25 11.14
N VAL A 48 10.67 -5.99 11.16
CA VAL A 48 11.89 -5.56 11.85
C VAL A 48 11.78 -5.78 13.35
N ASP A 49 10.64 -5.46 13.96
CA ASP A 49 10.40 -5.65 15.40
C ASP A 49 10.50 -7.13 15.79
N ILE A 50 9.80 -8.02 15.07
CA ILE A 50 9.86 -9.47 15.30
C ILE A 50 11.28 -10.03 15.14
N ALA A 51 12.05 -9.48 14.20
CA ALA A 51 13.43 -9.88 13.98
C ALA A 51 14.42 -9.32 15.02
N GLY A 52 13.94 -8.59 16.03
CA GLY A 52 14.75 -8.00 17.09
C GLY A 52 15.51 -6.75 16.68
N GLY A 53 15.06 -6.06 15.63
CA GLY A 53 15.63 -4.81 15.20
C GLY A 53 15.25 -3.64 16.12
N THR A 54 15.93 -2.52 15.96
CA THR A 54 15.69 -1.30 16.73
C THR A 54 14.53 -0.50 16.16
N VAL A 55 13.92 0.39 16.97
CA VAL A 55 12.89 1.34 16.54
C VAL A 55 13.37 2.15 15.31
N ARG A 56 14.61 2.60 15.30
CA ARG A 56 15.17 3.33 14.18
C ARG A 56 15.19 2.48 12.89
N GLN A 57 15.57 1.22 13.00
CA GLN A 57 15.54 0.30 11.86
C GLN A 57 14.10 0.06 11.38
N ALA A 58 13.13 -0.08 12.28
CA ALA A 58 11.72 -0.21 11.93
C ALA A 58 11.21 1.02 11.14
N MET A 59 11.55 2.23 11.59
CA MET A 59 11.20 3.47 10.89
C MET A 59 11.85 3.55 9.50
N HIS A 60 13.12 3.16 9.37
CA HIS A 60 13.82 3.16 8.08
C HIS A 60 13.24 2.11 7.12
N ALA A 61 12.89 0.91 7.59
CA ALA A 61 12.23 -0.10 6.77
C ALA A 61 10.85 0.36 6.28
N ALA A 62 10.08 1.01 7.16
CA ALA A 62 8.81 1.62 6.80
C ALA A 62 8.97 2.72 5.74
N ALA A 63 9.98 3.58 5.87
CA ALA A 63 10.29 4.62 4.89
C ALA A 63 10.64 4.03 3.52
N ILE A 64 11.48 2.99 3.46
CA ILE A 64 11.83 2.31 2.19
C ILE A 64 10.58 1.69 1.55
N SER A 65 9.72 1.06 2.34
CA SER A 65 8.47 0.49 1.83
C SER A 65 7.59 1.55 1.17
N PHE A 66 7.43 2.72 1.79
CA PHE A 66 6.74 3.87 1.19
C PHE A 66 7.42 4.36 -0.08
N GLN A 67 8.74 4.51 -0.08
CA GLN A 67 9.50 4.95 -1.25
C GLN A 67 9.27 4.03 -2.45
N ASN A 68 9.20 2.71 -2.21
CA ASN A 68 8.96 1.71 -3.25
C ASN A 68 7.51 1.71 -3.78
N SER A 69 6.55 2.24 -3.02
CA SER A 69 5.14 2.34 -3.41
C SER A 69 4.75 3.72 -3.95
N MET A 70 5.65 4.70 -3.92
CA MET A 70 5.40 6.06 -4.40
C MET A 70 4.98 6.05 -5.87
N GLY A 71 3.93 6.80 -6.20
CA GLY A 71 3.34 6.84 -7.54
C GLY A 71 2.28 5.76 -7.79
N SER A 72 1.99 4.87 -6.85
CA SER A 72 0.95 3.85 -7.03
C SER A 72 -0.43 4.47 -7.15
N VAL A 73 -1.06 4.24 -8.30
CA VAL A 73 -2.40 4.71 -8.62
C VAL A 73 -3.47 3.79 -8.04
N CYS A 74 -4.70 4.29 -7.91
CA CYS A 74 -5.86 3.49 -7.56
C CYS A 74 -6.81 3.40 -8.78
N ASP A 75 -6.73 2.29 -9.50
CA ASP A 75 -7.34 2.05 -10.80
C ASP A 75 -8.17 0.75 -10.81
N LEU A 76 -9.05 0.62 -9.84
CA LEU A 76 -9.92 -0.52 -9.61
C LEU A 76 -10.69 -0.91 -10.87
N VAL A 77 -10.60 -2.17 -11.29
CA VAL A 77 -11.42 -2.70 -12.38
C VAL A 77 -12.85 -2.89 -11.88
N GLN A 78 -13.82 -2.32 -12.57
CA GLN A 78 -15.26 -2.33 -12.21
C GLN A 78 -15.57 -1.76 -10.81
N GLY A 79 -14.67 -0.99 -10.21
CA GLY A 79 -14.84 -0.44 -8.87
C GLY A 79 -14.72 -1.47 -7.74
N THR A 80 -14.15 -2.64 -8.01
CA THR A 80 -13.95 -3.71 -7.03
C THR A 80 -12.46 -3.89 -6.70
N VAL A 81 -12.16 -4.46 -5.54
CA VAL A 81 -10.77 -4.65 -5.06
C VAL A 81 -10.10 -5.92 -5.58
N GLU A 82 -10.81 -6.77 -6.33
CA GLU A 82 -10.28 -8.02 -6.86
C GLU A 82 -9.11 -7.76 -7.81
N ILE A 83 -9.23 -6.77 -8.70
CA ILE A 83 -8.21 -6.41 -9.67
C ILE A 83 -7.94 -4.92 -9.61
N PRO A 84 -6.70 -4.51 -9.34
CA PRO A 84 -5.49 -5.30 -9.04
C PRO A 84 -5.14 -5.38 -7.55
N CYS A 85 -6.02 -4.96 -6.63
CA CYS A 85 -5.66 -4.70 -5.23
C CYS A 85 -5.20 -5.96 -4.49
N HIS A 86 -5.79 -7.14 -4.75
CA HIS A 86 -5.35 -8.39 -4.13
C HIS A 86 -3.87 -8.69 -4.41
N THR A 87 -3.46 -8.60 -5.67
CA THR A 87 -2.06 -8.85 -6.05
C THR A 87 -1.11 -7.75 -5.58
N ARG A 88 -1.56 -6.49 -5.56
CA ARG A 88 -0.77 -5.38 -5.00
C ARG A 88 -0.55 -5.54 -3.49
N ASN A 89 -1.57 -5.96 -2.74
CA ASN A 89 -1.41 -6.25 -1.31
C ASN A 89 -0.45 -7.41 -1.07
N ALA A 90 -0.54 -8.49 -1.86
CA ALA A 90 0.41 -9.60 -1.77
C ALA A 90 1.85 -9.15 -2.06
N ALA A 91 2.04 -8.31 -3.08
CA ALA A 91 3.36 -7.75 -3.40
C ALA A 91 3.88 -6.82 -2.29
N ALA A 92 3.02 -5.99 -1.69
CA ALA A 92 3.38 -5.13 -0.56
C ALA A 92 3.79 -5.96 0.68
N ALA A 93 3.06 -7.03 0.98
CA ALA A 93 3.41 -7.94 2.07
C ALA A 93 4.78 -8.61 1.85
N ALA A 94 5.06 -9.10 0.63
CA ALA A 94 6.38 -9.64 0.29
C ALA A 94 7.47 -8.57 0.34
N GLY A 95 7.17 -7.36 -0.15
CA GLY A 95 8.07 -6.21 -0.12
C GLY A 95 8.46 -5.77 1.31
N ALA A 96 7.58 -5.97 2.29
CA ALA A 96 7.86 -5.66 3.69
C ALA A 96 9.05 -6.47 4.23
N PHE A 97 9.15 -7.75 3.89
CA PHE A 97 10.30 -8.59 4.25
C PHE A 97 11.59 -8.10 3.58
N VAL A 98 11.51 -7.74 2.29
CA VAL A 98 12.68 -7.19 1.56
C VAL A 98 13.17 -5.90 2.22
N CYS A 99 12.28 -4.99 2.60
CA CYS A 99 12.64 -3.75 3.28
C CYS A 99 13.27 -3.99 4.64
N ALA A 100 12.74 -4.93 5.41
CA ALA A 100 13.28 -5.33 6.69
C ALA A 100 14.69 -5.96 6.54
N ASP A 101 14.87 -6.89 5.61
CA ASP A 101 16.14 -7.55 5.35
C ASP A 101 17.23 -6.57 4.92
N LEU A 102 16.90 -5.60 4.06
CA LEU A 102 17.83 -4.55 3.65
C LEU A 102 18.34 -3.76 4.87
N ILE A 103 17.46 -3.31 5.73
CA ILE A 103 17.82 -2.50 6.89
C ILE A 103 18.56 -3.33 7.95
N LEU A 104 18.11 -4.54 8.23
CA LEU A 104 18.78 -5.44 9.17
C LEU A 104 20.15 -5.87 8.65
N GLY A 105 20.31 -5.98 7.33
CA GLY A 105 21.57 -6.23 6.64
C GLY A 105 22.53 -5.01 6.59
N GLY A 106 22.11 -3.85 7.15
CA GLY A 106 22.97 -2.67 7.25
C GLY A 106 22.81 -1.65 6.13
N TYR A 107 21.78 -1.77 5.28
CA TYR A 107 21.48 -0.72 4.31
C TYR A 107 21.08 0.58 5.03
N GLY A 108 21.69 1.70 4.63
CA GLY A 108 21.38 3.02 5.18
C GLY A 108 20.30 3.72 4.37
N ASN A 109 19.24 4.17 5.02
CA ASN A 109 18.25 5.06 4.39
C ASN A 109 18.44 6.49 4.91
N PRO A 110 18.90 7.46 4.07
CA PRO A 110 19.14 8.81 4.52
C PRO A 110 17.89 9.70 4.59
N ILE A 111 16.76 9.23 4.09
CA ILE A 111 15.48 9.98 4.07
C ILE A 111 14.60 9.44 5.18
N ASP A 112 14.28 10.27 6.13
CA ASP A 112 13.47 9.89 7.30
C ASP A 112 12.02 9.54 6.92
N LEU A 113 11.35 8.79 7.80
CA LEU A 113 9.97 8.34 7.60
C LEU A 113 9.01 9.51 7.43
N ASP A 114 9.16 10.55 8.24
CA ASP A 114 8.30 11.72 8.22
C ASP A 114 8.34 12.45 6.87
N GLU A 115 9.54 12.71 6.37
CA GLU A 115 9.75 13.33 5.05
C GLU A 115 9.23 12.43 3.92
N THR A 116 9.41 11.13 4.05
CA THR A 116 8.90 10.15 3.09
C THR A 116 7.36 10.17 3.03
N ILE A 117 6.68 10.19 4.18
CA ILE A 117 5.22 10.26 4.24
C ILE A 117 4.71 11.56 3.60
N ASP A 118 5.34 12.68 3.92
CA ASP A 118 4.97 13.97 3.34
C ASP A 118 5.14 13.98 1.81
N ALA A 119 6.24 13.40 1.30
CA ALA A 119 6.50 13.29 -0.13
C ALA A 119 5.50 12.36 -0.83
N VAL A 120 5.17 11.21 -0.22
CA VAL A 120 4.15 10.26 -0.72
C VAL A 120 2.79 10.94 -0.80
N TYR A 121 2.38 11.66 0.24
CA TYR A 121 1.12 12.36 0.27
C TYR A 121 1.06 13.50 -0.76
N ALA A 122 2.12 14.27 -0.88
CA ALA A 122 2.22 15.35 -1.86
C ALA A 122 2.13 14.81 -3.30
N SER A 123 2.92 13.77 -3.63
CA SER A 123 2.89 13.17 -4.97
C SER A 123 1.56 12.48 -5.27
N GLY A 124 0.90 11.89 -4.26
CA GLY A 124 -0.42 11.31 -4.41
C GLY A 124 -1.49 12.34 -4.79
N LYS A 125 -1.43 13.53 -4.22
CA LYS A 125 -2.33 14.64 -4.58
C LYS A 125 -2.10 15.18 -6.00
N MET A 126 -0.94 14.92 -6.59
CA MET A 126 -0.64 15.30 -7.99
C MET A 126 -1.22 14.31 -9.00
N LEU A 127 -1.69 13.13 -8.56
CA LEU A 127 -2.35 12.20 -9.46
C LEU A 127 -3.66 12.82 -9.99
N PRO A 128 -3.97 12.63 -11.29
CA PRO A 128 -5.25 13.06 -11.84
C PRO A 128 -6.41 12.27 -11.19
N PRO A 129 -7.63 12.84 -11.16
CA PRO A 129 -8.79 12.18 -10.55
C PRO A 129 -9.07 10.78 -11.08
N GLU A 130 -8.80 10.54 -12.37
CA GLU A 130 -9.02 9.26 -13.04
C GLU A 130 -8.20 8.11 -12.44
N LEU A 131 -7.11 8.43 -11.72
CA LEU A 131 -6.21 7.47 -11.08
C LEU A 131 -6.36 7.39 -9.55
N ARG A 132 -7.47 7.94 -9.01
CA ARG A 132 -7.79 7.98 -7.58
C ARG A 132 -9.13 7.32 -7.28
N CYS A 133 -9.21 6.00 -7.40
CA CYS A 133 -10.38 5.15 -7.08
C CYS A 133 -11.65 5.43 -7.93
N THR A 134 -11.53 6.03 -9.09
CA THR A 134 -12.69 6.40 -9.92
C THR A 134 -13.05 5.35 -10.97
N SER A 135 -12.18 4.37 -11.20
CA SER A 135 -12.28 3.42 -12.34
C SER A 135 -12.35 4.07 -13.72
N LEU A 136 -11.91 5.33 -13.82
CA LEU A 136 -11.93 6.10 -15.07
C LEU A 136 -10.57 6.14 -15.77
N GLY A 137 -9.56 5.45 -15.23
CA GLY A 137 -8.20 5.43 -15.78
C GLY A 137 -7.43 4.16 -15.42
N GLY A 138 -6.17 4.07 -15.85
CA GLY A 138 -5.30 2.96 -15.56
C GLY A 138 -5.82 1.63 -16.10
N LEU A 139 -5.71 0.56 -15.30
CA LEU A 139 -6.15 -0.78 -15.69
C LEU A 139 -7.66 -0.85 -15.96
N ALA A 140 -8.46 -0.04 -15.26
CA ALA A 140 -9.91 -0.07 -15.36
C ALA A 140 -10.45 0.23 -16.78
N VAL A 141 -9.70 0.96 -17.59
CA VAL A 141 -10.10 1.35 -18.95
C VAL A 141 -9.36 0.58 -20.06
N THR A 142 -8.64 -0.46 -19.71
CA THR A 142 -8.00 -1.33 -20.72
C THR A 142 -9.06 -2.13 -21.48
N PRO A 143 -8.82 -2.47 -22.76
CA PRO A 143 -9.77 -3.28 -23.54
C PRO A 143 -10.19 -4.57 -22.85
N SER A 144 -9.23 -5.25 -22.19
CA SER A 144 -9.52 -6.49 -21.45
C SER A 144 -10.44 -6.23 -20.24
N ALA A 145 -10.20 -5.16 -19.49
CA ALA A 145 -11.04 -4.83 -18.34
C ALA A 145 -12.46 -4.45 -18.77
N LEU A 146 -12.59 -3.70 -19.86
CA LEU A 146 -13.90 -3.31 -20.41
C LEU A 146 -14.68 -4.49 -21.00
N ALA A 147 -13.98 -5.51 -21.50
CA ALA A 147 -14.59 -6.74 -22.03
C ALA A 147 -14.91 -7.78 -20.96
N MET A 148 -14.50 -7.57 -19.69
CA MET A 148 -14.80 -8.50 -18.61
C MET A 148 -16.30 -8.50 -18.29
N LYS A 149 -16.85 -9.71 -18.10
CA LYS A 149 -18.20 -9.85 -17.53
C LYS A 149 -18.24 -9.18 -16.14
N ARG A 150 -19.39 -8.59 -15.80
CA ARG A 150 -19.55 -7.90 -14.51
C ARG A 150 -19.29 -8.87 -13.35
N ILE A 151 -18.44 -8.47 -12.44
CA ILE A 151 -18.22 -9.20 -11.19
C ILE A 151 -19.41 -8.88 -10.29
N GLU A 152 -20.28 -9.87 -10.06
CA GLU A 152 -21.38 -9.71 -9.13
C GLU A 152 -20.90 -9.83 -7.68
N LYS A 153 -21.62 -9.14 -6.75
CA LYS A 153 -21.27 -9.06 -5.32
C LYS A 153 -21.12 -10.42 -4.61
N ASN A 154 -21.58 -11.50 -5.23
CA ASN A 154 -21.53 -12.86 -4.66
C ASN A 154 -20.46 -13.76 -5.30
N GLY A 155 -19.52 -13.19 -6.09
CA GLY A 155 -18.47 -13.98 -6.77
C GLY A 155 -18.95 -14.78 -7.99
N GLU A 156 -20.21 -14.66 -8.39
CA GLU A 156 -20.73 -15.24 -9.64
C GLU A 156 -20.49 -14.24 -10.79
N ILE A 157 -20.00 -14.77 -11.91
CA ILE A 157 -19.76 -13.97 -13.13
C ILE A 157 -21.08 -13.85 -13.88
N GLY A 158 -21.74 -12.70 -13.76
CA GLY A 158 -22.98 -12.41 -14.49
C GLY A 158 -22.74 -12.19 -16.00
N GLU A 159 -23.69 -12.59 -16.84
CA GLU A 159 -23.67 -12.29 -18.27
C GLU A 159 -23.93 -10.80 -18.49
N ILE A 160 -23.05 -10.12 -19.26
CA ILE A 160 -23.33 -8.78 -19.75
C ILE A 160 -24.41 -8.92 -20.82
N GLY A 161 -25.62 -8.45 -20.51
CA GLY A 161 -26.68 -8.39 -21.52
C GLY A 161 -26.22 -7.51 -22.70
N GLU A 162 -26.28 -8.06 -23.89
CA GLU A 162 -26.09 -7.32 -25.14
C GLU A 162 -27.21 -6.24 -25.20
N ASN A 163 -26.79 -4.95 -25.22
CA ASN A 163 -27.60 -3.84 -25.69
C ASN A 163 -26.83 -3.06 -26.72
#